data_0cd24a312960d2af5e0eaddfe07ba61f
#
_entry.id   0cd24a312960d2af5e0eaddfe07ba61f
#
_cell.length_a   1.000
_cell.length_b   1.000
_cell.length_c   1.000
_cell.angle_alpha   90.00
_cell.angle_beta   90.00
_cell.angle_gamma   90.00
#
_symmetry.space_group_name_H-M   'P 1'
#
loop_
_entity.id
_entity.type
_entity.pdbx_description
1 polymer ?
#
loop_
_entity_poly.entity_id
_entity_poly.type
_entity_poly.pdbx_seq_one_letter_code
_entity_poly.pdbx_strand_id
1 'polypeptide(L)'
;MSAELEGVRVLIITSNSGVERDEIAVPRDRLRARGAHVTHAAVEEIDVHTYRHDLIPSETLRPDAALADVDPGAFDVLVIPGGTVNADKLRTDVGARELVRSVAAAGRPIAAICHGPWLLVEAAVVADRTLTSYPSLRTDLLNAGAAWVDEPVVRSDGDGWTLITSRNPDDLPDFVDAIAAELSVRTS
;
A
#
# COMPACT_ATOMS: atom_id res chain seq x y z
N MET A 1 12.52 26.72 2.08
CA MET A 1 11.58 26.07 1.16
C MET A 1 10.89 24.98 1.96
N SER A 2 9.55 24.94 2.02
CA SER A 2 8.84 23.84 2.65
C SER A 2 9.15 22.53 1.92
N ALA A 3 9.14 21.40 2.65
CA ALA A 3 9.32 20.11 2.02
C ALA A 3 8.08 19.81 1.13
N GLU A 4 8.29 19.06 0.04
CA GLU A 4 7.28 18.78 -1.00
C GLU A 4 5.96 18.20 -0.42
N LEU A 5 6.06 17.38 0.65
CA LEU A 5 4.94 16.70 1.30
C LEU A 5 4.74 17.16 2.75
N GLU A 6 5.10 18.41 3.06
CA GLU A 6 4.89 18.94 4.43
C GLU A 6 3.40 18.94 4.80
N GLY A 7 3.07 18.37 5.96
CA GLY A 7 1.71 18.22 6.44
C GLY A 7 0.94 17.01 5.93
N VAL A 8 1.46 16.31 4.92
CA VAL A 8 0.85 15.08 4.39
C VAL A 8 1.01 13.93 5.38
N ARG A 9 -0.06 13.17 5.60
CA ARG A 9 -0.09 11.99 6.47
C ARG A 9 -0.29 10.72 5.67
N VAL A 10 0.68 9.82 5.74
CA VAL A 10 0.72 8.53 5.05
C VAL A 10 0.48 7.41 6.04
N LEU A 11 -0.43 6.52 5.73
CA LEU A 11 -0.63 5.27 6.46
C LEU A 11 -0.03 4.11 5.66
N ILE A 12 0.87 3.35 6.27
CA ILE A 12 1.33 2.06 5.72
C ILE A 12 0.75 0.95 6.59
N ILE A 13 0.13 -0.06 5.99
CA ILE A 13 -0.45 -1.17 6.74
C ILE A 13 0.22 -2.50 6.41
N THR A 14 0.41 -3.34 7.43
CA THR A 14 0.99 -4.68 7.28
C THR A 14 0.32 -5.71 8.20
N SER A 15 0.49 -6.98 7.88
CA SER A 15 0.39 -8.02 8.90
C SER A 15 1.66 -8.03 9.78
N ASN A 16 1.70 -8.90 10.78
CA ASN A 16 2.86 -8.98 11.68
C ASN A 16 3.97 -9.93 11.17
N SER A 17 3.84 -10.47 9.95
CA SER A 17 4.86 -11.38 9.40
C SER A 17 4.80 -11.47 7.88
N GLY A 18 5.95 -11.69 7.26
CA GLY A 18 6.06 -11.96 5.83
C GLY A 18 6.03 -10.71 4.95
N VAL A 19 6.30 -9.54 5.51
CA VAL A 19 6.37 -8.28 4.76
C VAL A 19 7.66 -8.25 3.93
N GLU A 20 7.56 -7.91 2.65
CA GLU A 20 8.76 -7.63 1.85
C GLU A 20 9.44 -6.36 2.37
N ARG A 21 10.67 -6.52 2.84
CA ARG A 21 11.42 -5.50 3.59
C ARG A 21 11.52 -4.17 2.86
N ASP A 22 11.88 -4.20 1.59
CA ASP A 22 12.15 -2.99 0.84
C ASP A 22 10.85 -2.26 0.46
N GLU A 23 9.74 -2.99 0.35
CA GLU A 23 8.43 -2.43 0.01
C GLU A 23 7.77 -1.67 1.17
N ILE A 24 8.20 -1.89 2.40
CA ILE A 24 7.82 -1.03 3.53
C ILE A 24 8.88 0.04 3.79
N ALA A 25 10.17 -0.32 3.84
CA ALA A 25 11.21 0.59 4.27
C ALA A 25 11.45 1.73 3.26
N VAL A 26 11.50 1.43 1.96
CA VAL A 26 11.78 2.46 0.94
C VAL A 26 10.67 3.51 0.84
N PRO A 27 9.39 3.16 0.72
CA PRO A 27 8.32 4.17 0.72
C PRO A 27 8.29 4.97 2.02
N ARG A 28 8.38 4.32 3.18
CA ARG A 28 8.41 4.99 4.48
C ARG A 28 9.50 6.05 4.54
N ASP A 29 10.74 5.66 4.23
CA ASP A 29 11.91 6.52 4.42
C ASP A 29 11.96 7.63 3.36
N ARG A 30 11.61 7.34 2.10
CA ARG A 30 11.60 8.34 1.03
C ARG A 30 10.46 9.35 1.16
N LEU A 31 9.26 8.94 1.60
CA LEU A 31 8.16 9.87 1.85
C LEU A 31 8.44 10.75 3.07
N ARG A 32 9.02 10.19 4.13
CA ARG A 32 9.52 10.98 5.28
C ARG A 32 10.59 12.01 4.85
N ALA A 33 11.53 11.62 4.02
CA ALA A 33 12.56 12.52 3.49
C ALA A 33 11.98 13.68 2.66
N ARG A 34 10.78 13.52 2.08
CA ARG A 34 10.03 14.56 1.36
C ARG A 34 9.12 15.40 2.28
N GLY A 35 9.10 15.14 3.58
CA GLY A 35 8.36 15.90 4.59
C GLY A 35 7.05 15.29 5.06
N ALA A 36 6.64 14.11 4.54
CA ALA A 36 5.43 13.45 4.99
C ALA A 36 5.57 12.86 6.39
N HIS A 37 4.49 12.88 7.16
CA HIS A 37 4.35 12.10 8.38
C HIS A 37 3.86 10.70 8.03
N VAL A 38 4.70 9.69 8.24
CA VAL A 38 4.37 8.30 7.91
C VAL A 38 4.15 7.50 9.18
N THR A 39 2.95 6.92 9.29
CA THR A 39 2.54 5.97 10.33
C THR A 39 2.51 4.57 9.76
N HIS A 40 3.14 3.62 10.44
CA HIS A 40 3.05 2.20 10.16
C HIS A 40 2.11 1.54 11.16
N ALA A 41 1.02 0.98 10.68
CA ALA A 41 0.11 0.18 11.50
C ALA A 41 0.16 -1.29 11.07
N ALA A 42 0.14 -2.20 12.05
CA ALA A 42 0.06 -3.63 11.80
C ALA A 42 -1.24 -4.22 12.38
N VAL A 43 -1.60 -5.43 11.99
CA VAL A 43 -2.80 -6.11 12.51
C VAL A 43 -2.80 -6.08 14.04
N GLU A 44 -1.65 -6.34 14.65
CA GLU A 44 -1.44 -6.21 16.10
C GLU A 44 -0.27 -5.27 16.37
N GLU A 45 -0.29 -4.54 17.51
CA GLU A 45 0.82 -3.67 17.93
C GLU A 45 1.97 -4.46 18.57
N ILE A 46 2.41 -5.49 17.85
CA ILE A 46 3.59 -6.31 18.17
C ILE A 46 4.58 -6.28 17.01
N ASP A 47 5.75 -6.84 17.20
CA ASP A 47 6.81 -6.86 16.20
C ASP A 47 6.35 -7.43 14.85
N VAL A 48 6.81 -6.79 13.78
CA VAL A 48 6.57 -7.15 12.38
C VAL A 48 7.84 -7.75 11.80
N HIS A 49 7.77 -9.02 11.41
CA HIS A 49 8.90 -9.72 10.81
C HIS A 49 8.92 -9.51 9.30
N THR A 50 10.01 -8.89 8.83
CA THR A 50 10.21 -8.63 7.40
C THR A 50 11.12 -9.68 6.76
N TYR A 51 10.98 -9.81 5.45
CA TYR A 51 11.74 -10.76 4.65
C TYR A 51 12.21 -10.08 3.35
N ARG A 52 13.23 -10.64 2.73
CA ARG A 52 13.63 -10.32 1.36
C ARG A 52 13.33 -11.52 0.48
N HIS A 53 12.67 -11.25 -0.65
CA HIS A 53 12.24 -12.29 -1.60
C HIS A 53 11.43 -13.41 -0.92
N ASP A 54 10.56 -13.02 0.01
CA ASP A 54 9.68 -13.89 0.81
C ASP A 54 10.39 -14.91 1.74
N LEU A 55 11.65 -15.23 1.50
CA LEU A 55 12.31 -16.38 2.13
C LEU A 55 13.47 -16.01 3.06
N ILE A 56 14.12 -14.87 2.86
CA ILE A 56 15.30 -14.48 3.63
C ILE A 56 14.87 -13.56 4.77
N PRO A 57 14.92 -14.02 6.04
CA PRO A 57 14.60 -13.16 7.17
C PRO A 57 15.43 -11.87 7.17
N SER A 58 14.80 -10.77 7.48
CA SER A 58 15.41 -9.46 7.55
C SER A 58 15.14 -8.79 8.90
N GLU A 59 15.18 -7.48 8.96
CA GLU A 59 14.96 -6.75 10.20
C GLU A 59 13.53 -6.93 10.74
N THR A 60 13.40 -6.78 12.03
CA THR A 60 12.10 -6.69 12.70
C THR A 60 11.75 -5.22 12.90
N LEU A 61 10.51 -4.86 12.57
CA LEU A 61 10.00 -3.50 12.72
C LEU A 61 8.98 -3.43 13.86
N ARG A 62 9.00 -2.34 14.62
CA ARG A 62 7.92 -2.04 15.55
C ARG A 62 6.89 -1.15 14.84
N PRO A 63 5.61 -1.54 14.76
CA PRO A 63 4.57 -0.66 14.25
C PRO A 63 4.27 0.48 15.24
N ASP A 64 3.73 1.57 14.72
CA ASP A 64 3.33 2.74 15.51
C ASP A 64 1.95 2.55 16.16
N ALA A 65 1.11 1.65 15.62
CA ALA A 65 -0.25 1.37 16.09
C ALA A 65 -0.74 -0.02 15.66
N ALA A 66 -1.77 -0.54 16.32
CA ALA A 66 -2.60 -1.61 15.78
C ALA A 66 -3.60 -1.08 14.74
N LEU A 67 -3.98 -1.92 13.75
CA LEU A 67 -4.99 -1.53 12.74
C LEU A 67 -6.32 -1.11 13.38
N ALA A 68 -6.71 -1.76 14.47
CA ALA A 68 -7.95 -1.47 15.17
C ALA A 68 -8.01 -0.06 15.79
N ASP A 69 -6.85 0.55 16.04
CA ASP A 69 -6.73 1.88 16.67
C ASP A 69 -6.54 3.00 15.63
N VAL A 70 -6.52 2.66 14.33
CA VAL A 70 -6.33 3.63 13.24
C VAL A 70 -7.66 4.27 12.86
N ASP A 71 -7.70 5.60 12.89
CA ASP A 71 -8.75 6.37 12.21
C ASP A 71 -8.37 6.57 10.73
N PRO A 72 -9.05 5.89 9.77
CA PRO A 72 -8.77 6.08 8.35
C PRO A 72 -8.90 7.54 7.91
N GLY A 73 -9.78 8.29 8.57
CA GLY A 73 -10.00 9.70 8.33
C GLY A 73 -8.79 10.61 8.61
N ALA A 74 -7.83 10.11 9.37
CA ALA A 74 -6.65 10.88 9.75
C ALA A 74 -5.54 10.91 8.69
N PHE A 75 -5.64 10.17 7.58
CA PHE A 75 -4.56 10.01 6.60
C PHE A 75 -4.97 10.46 5.20
N ASP A 76 -3.99 10.89 4.41
CA ASP A 76 -4.19 11.41 3.06
C ASP A 76 -3.98 10.32 1.99
N VAL A 77 -3.29 9.23 2.31
CA VAL A 77 -3.05 8.08 1.45
C VAL A 77 -2.88 6.80 2.27
N LEU A 78 -3.32 5.68 1.72
CA LEU A 78 -3.02 4.34 2.21
C LEU A 78 -1.98 3.66 1.33
N VAL A 79 -0.91 3.10 1.93
CA VAL A 79 0.12 2.33 1.25
C VAL A 79 0.09 0.87 1.75
N ILE A 80 0.08 -0.08 0.83
CA ILE A 80 -0.01 -1.51 1.11
C ILE A 80 1.21 -2.21 0.50
N PRO A 81 2.24 -2.51 1.31
CA PRO A 81 3.37 -3.33 0.88
C PRO A 81 2.94 -4.77 0.55
N GLY A 82 3.78 -5.44 -0.21
CA GLY A 82 3.62 -6.85 -0.51
C GLY A 82 4.37 -7.78 0.45
N GLY A 83 4.96 -8.83 -0.13
CA GLY A 83 5.32 -10.05 0.56
C GLY A 83 4.14 -11.02 0.52
N THR A 84 4.36 -12.23 0.03
CA THR A 84 3.29 -13.21 -0.20
C THR A 84 2.53 -13.53 1.09
N VAL A 85 3.24 -13.80 2.18
CA VAL A 85 2.62 -14.13 3.48
C VAL A 85 1.93 -12.92 4.10
N ASN A 86 2.51 -11.72 3.97
CA ASN A 86 1.90 -10.49 4.44
C ASN A 86 0.54 -10.26 3.76
N ALA A 87 0.52 -10.33 2.44
CA ALA A 87 -0.69 -10.10 1.66
C ALA A 87 -1.77 -11.15 1.92
N ASP A 88 -1.37 -12.44 2.06
CA ASP A 88 -2.30 -13.52 2.37
C ASP A 88 -2.95 -13.34 3.76
N LYS A 89 -2.19 -12.88 4.75
CA LYS A 89 -2.75 -12.57 6.08
C LYS A 89 -3.65 -11.33 6.04
N LEU A 90 -3.23 -10.25 5.39
CA LEU A 90 -4.02 -9.02 5.30
C LEU A 90 -5.36 -9.23 4.59
N ARG A 91 -5.39 -10.02 3.49
CA ARG A 91 -6.64 -10.26 2.76
C ARG A 91 -7.69 -10.96 3.61
N THR A 92 -7.28 -11.77 4.60
CA THR A 92 -8.20 -12.46 5.51
C THR A 92 -8.60 -11.63 6.73
N ASP A 93 -7.88 -10.54 7.02
CA ASP A 93 -8.18 -9.65 8.13
C ASP A 93 -9.38 -8.73 7.82
N VAL A 94 -10.39 -8.75 8.67
CA VAL A 94 -11.64 -7.98 8.47
C VAL A 94 -11.36 -6.49 8.57
N GLY A 95 -10.56 -6.06 9.56
CA GLY A 95 -10.23 -4.66 9.79
C GLY A 95 -9.46 -4.05 8.61
N ALA A 96 -8.49 -4.80 8.03
CA ALA A 96 -7.74 -4.37 6.87
C ALA A 96 -8.65 -4.15 5.65
N ARG A 97 -9.60 -5.06 5.39
CA ARG A 97 -10.56 -4.92 4.28
C ARG A 97 -11.50 -3.73 4.46
N GLU A 98 -12.01 -3.54 5.68
CA GLU A 98 -12.88 -2.41 6.00
C GLU A 98 -12.15 -1.07 5.90
N LEU A 99 -10.88 -1.03 6.34
CA LEU A 99 -10.01 0.15 6.21
C LEU A 99 -9.81 0.53 4.73
N VAL A 100 -9.51 -0.44 3.86
CA VAL A 100 -9.39 -0.21 2.41
C VAL A 100 -10.69 0.38 1.84
N ARG A 101 -11.84 -0.22 2.17
CA ARG A 101 -13.15 0.28 1.70
C ARG A 101 -13.43 1.70 2.20
N SER A 102 -13.10 1.99 3.45
CA SER A 102 -13.29 3.32 4.05
C SER A 102 -12.45 4.38 3.38
N VAL A 103 -11.17 4.07 3.09
CA VAL A 103 -10.25 4.97 2.38
C VAL A 103 -10.74 5.25 0.95
N ALA A 104 -11.13 4.22 0.22
CA ALA A 104 -11.68 4.33 -1.13
C ALA A 104 -12.99 5.16 -1.14
N ALA A 105 -13.92 4.87 -0.23
CA ALA A 105 -15.19 5.60 -0.11
C ALA A 105 -14.99 7.08 0.28
N ALA A 106 -13.91 7.40 0.98
CA ALA A 106 -13.53 8.78 1.30
C ALA A 106 -12.83 9.52 0.13
N GLY A 107 -12.68 8.89 -1.03
CA GLY A 107 -12.01 9.49 -2.20
C GLY A 107 -10.51 9.65 -2.03
N ARG A 108 -9.88 8.90 -1.13
CA ARG A 108 -8.44 9.00 -0.88
C ARG A 108 -7.66 7.98 -1.69
N PRO A 109 -6.45 8.32 -2.13
CA PRO A 109 -5.62 7.41 -2.91
C PRO A 109 -5.20 6.18 -2.09
N ILE A 110 -5.09 5.06 -2.79
CA ILE A 110 -4.53 3.82 -2.28
C ILE A 110 -3.37 3.42 -3.20
N ALA A 111 -2.23 3.12 -2.61
CA ALA A 111 -1.05 2.63 -3.30
C ALA A 111 -0.72 1.21 -2.84
N ALA A 112 -0.59 0.26 -3.76
CA ALA A 112 -0.29 -1.13 -3.45
C ALA A 112 0.79 -1.70 -4.36
N ILE A 113 1.73 -2.46 -3.80
CA ILE A 113 2.84 -3.02 -4.56
C ILE A 113 2.90 -4.55 -4.41
N CYS A 114 3.40 -5.23 -5.45
CA CYS A 114 3.73 -6.64 -5.45
C CYS A 114 2.50 -7.53 -5.18
N HIS A 115 2.43 -8.20 -4.03
CA HIS A 115 1.30 -9.00 -3.59
C HIS A 115 0.22 -8.18 -2.85
N GLY A 116 0.50 -6.93 -2.49
CA GLY A 116 -0.44 -6.03 -1.81
C GLY A 116 -1.84 -5.94 -2.45
N PRO A 117 -1.98 -5.96 -3.78
CA PRO A 117 -3.29 -5.96 -4.44
C PRO A 117 -4.23 -7.12 -4.10
N TRP A 118 -3.77 -8.23 -3.50
CA TRP A 118 -4.68 -9.26 -2.98
C TRP A 118 -5.66 -8.74 -1.93
N LEU A 119 -5.22 -7.81 -1.08
CA LEU A 119 -6.12 -7.16 -0.13
C LEU A 119 -7.20 -6.35 -0.86
N LEU A 120 -6.85 -5.69 -1.97
CA LEU A 120 -7.82 -4.93 -2.78
C LEU A 120 -8.85 -5.84 -3.46
N VAL A 121 -8.46 -7.05 -3.87
CA VAL A 121 -9.38 -8.08 -4.39
C VAL A 121 -10.41 -8.44 -3.33
N GLU A 122 -9.98 -8.77 -2.11
CA GLU A 122 -10.87 -9.13 -1.01
C GLU A 122 -11.75 -7.96 -0.52
N ALA A 123 -11.23 -6.73 -0.63
CA ALA A 123 -12.01 -5.53 -0.37
C ALA A 123 -13.04 -5.21 -1.48
N ALA A 124 -12.99 -5.93 -2.63
CA ALA A 124 -13.85 -5.75 -3.79
C ALA A 124 -13.77 -4.33 -4.40
N VAL A 125 -12.56 -3.77 -4.51
CA VAL A 125 -12.34 -2.39 -5.02
C VAL A 125 -11.52 -2.34 -6.32
N VAL A 126 -11.30 -3.49 -6.99
CA VAL A 126 -10.46 -3.57 -8.19
C VAL A 126 -11.25 -3.72 -9.50
N ALA A 127 -12.56 -4.00 -9.44
CA ALA A 127 -13.38 -4.15 -10.64
C ALA A 127 -13.34 -2.89 -11.51
N ASP A 128 -13.23 -3.07 -12.83
CA ASP A 128 -13.14 -2.00 -13.84
C ASP A 128 -11.91 -1.08 -13.70
N ARG A 129 -10.92 -1.46 -12.85
CA ARG A 129 -9.65 -0.75 -12.69
C ARG A 129 -8.57 -1.33 -13.60
N THR A 130 -7.76 -0.47 -14.21
CA THR A 130 -6.49 -0.90 -14.80
C THR A 130 -5.42 -0.85 -13.71
N LEU A 131 -4.67 -1.94 -13.54
CA LEU A 131 -3.66 -2.04 -12.50
C LEU A 131 -2.55 -3.02 -12.86
N THR A 132 -1.46 -2.96 -12.12
CA THR A 132 -0.36 -3.93 -12.15
C THR A 132 -0.16 -4.57 -10.76
N SER A 133 0.66 -5.60 -10.70
CA SER A 133 0.99 -6.32 -9.48
C SER A 133 2.19 -7.23 -9.71
N TYR A 134 2.61 -7.96 -8.69
CA TYR A 134 3.46 -9.12 -8.92
C TYR A 134 2.77 -10.08 -9.92
N PRO A 135 3.50 -10.62 -10.92
CA PRO A 135 2.87 -11.34 -12.05
C PRO A 135 1.98 -12.52 -11.65
N SER A 136 2.26 -13.16 -10.50
CA SER A 136 1.47 -14.31 -10.02
C SER A 136 0.01 -13.95 -9.69
N LEU A 137 -0.30 -12.68 -9.42
CA LEU A 137 -1.64 -12.21 -9.11
C LEU A 137 -2.50 -11.94 -10.35
N ARG A 138 -1.92 -11.98 -11.55
CA ARG A 138 -2.60 -11.63 -12.79
C ARG A 138 -3.97 -12.32 -12.94
N THR A 139 -4.02 -13.62 -12.71
CA THR A 139 -5.26 -14.40 -12.86
C THR A 139 -6.32 -13.99 -11.83
N ASP A 140 -5.91 -13.78 -10.58
CA ASP A 140 -6.82 -13.37 -9.50
C ASP A 140 -7.44 -12.00 -9.78
N LEU A 141 -6.63 -11.06 -10.24
CA LEU A 141 -7.06 -9.70 -10.58
C LEU A 141 -8.00 -9.67 -11.79
N LEU A 142 -7.69 -10.44 -12.83
CA LEU A 142 -8.59 -10.59 -13.98
C LEU A 142 -9.93 -11.22 -13.56
N ASN A 143 -9.91 -12.24 -12.71
CA ASN A 143 -11.13 -12.88 -12.20
C ASN A 143 -11.94 -11.94 -11.29
N ALA A 144 -11.27 -10.99 -10.64
CA ALA A 144 -11.92 -9.93 -9.85
C ALA A 144 -12.46 -8.76 -10.70
N GLY A 145 -12.36 -8.84 -12.04
CA GLY A 145 -12.88 -7.85 -12.97
C GLY A 145 -11.93 -6.68 -13.28
N ALA A 146 -10.66 -6.77 -12.89
CA ALA A 146 -9.67 -5.76 -13.23
C ALA A 146 -9.05 -5.99 -14.62
N ALA A 147 -8.50 -4.94 -15.22
CA ALA A 147 -7.62 -5.00 -16.39
C ALA A 147 -6.16 -4.98 -15.90
N TRP A 148 -5.48 -6.14 -15.99
CA TRP A 148 -4.09 -6.26 -15.57
C TRP A 148 -3.13 -5.93 -16.71
N VAL A 149 -2.11 -5.11 -16.42
CA VAL A 149 -1.03 -4.75 -17.36
C VAL A 149 0.33 -4.96 -16.71
N ASP A 150 1.35 -5.28 -17.51
CA ASP A 150 2.74 -5.46 -17.03
C ASP A 150 3.52 -4.15 -17.23
N GLU A 151 3.31 -3.23 -16.31
CA GLU A 151 3.98 -1.93 -16.29
C GLU A 151 4.61 -1.67 -14.90
N PRO A 152 5.73 -0.95 -14.82
CA PRO A 152 6.39 -0.67 -13.53
C PRO A 152 5.46 0.02 -12.53
N VAL A 153 4.67 0.98 -12.99
CA VAL A 153 3.67 1.70 -12.20
C VAL A 153 2.43 1.95 -13.04
N VAL A 154 1.27 1.72 -12.45
CA VAL A 154 -0.03 2.07 -13.04
C VAL A 154 -0.78 2.98 -12.10
N ARG A 155 -1.25 4.12 -12.62
CA ARG A 155 -2.17 5.04 -11.96
C ARG A 155 -3.53 4.90 -12.64
N SER A 156 -4.55 4.59 -11.86
CA SER A 156 -5.92 4.38 -12.33
C SER A 156 -6.90 5.23 -11.53
N ASP A 157 -7.54 6.17 -12.19
CA ASP A 157 -8.64 6.95 -11.62
C ASP A 157 -9.98 6.26 -11.88
N GLY A 158 -10.89 6.35 -10.95
CA GLY A 158 -12.25 5.82 -11.07
C GLY A 158 -12.97 5.86 -9.73
N ASP A 159 -14.30 5.87 -9.73
CA ASP A 159 -15.16 5.87 -8.54
C ASP A 159 -14.79 6.94 -7.49
N GLY A 160 -14.20 8.05 -7.95
CA GLY A 160 -13.85 9.18 -7.11
C GLY A 160 -12.55 9.05 -6.31
N TRP A 161 -11.73 8.02 -6.55
CA TRP A 161 -10.44 7.83 -5.89
C TRP A 161 -9.36 7.31 -6.85
N THR A 162 -8.11 7.49 -6.50
CA THR A 162 -6.94 7.07 -7.29
C THR A 162 -6.33 5.80 -6.74
N LEU A 163 -6.09 4.81 -7.62
CA LEU A 163 -5.31 3.61 -7.34
C LEU A 163 -3.93 3.73 -8.00
N ILE A 164 -2.88 3.51 -7.23
CA ILE A 164 -1.50 3.44 -7.73
C ILE A 164 -0.98 2.04 -7.43
N THR A 165 -0.51 1.32 -8.46
CA THR A 165 0.03 -0.04 -8.26
C THR A 165 1.40 -0.20 -8.90
N SER A 166 2.20 -1.14 -8.36
CA SER A 166 3.53 -1.47 -8.84
C SER A 166 3.81 -2.97 -8.68
N ARG A 167 4.86 -3.50 -9.34
CA ARG A 167 5.06 -4.95 -9.49
C ARG A 167 5.90 -5.59 -8.39
N ASN A 168 7.02 -4.96 -8.03
CA ASN A 168 8.05 -5.59 -7.21
C ASN A 168 9.06 -4.53 -6.70
N PRO A 169 10.04 -4.91 -5.85
CA PRO A 169 11.01 -3.97 -5.30
C PRO A 169 11.84 -3.17 -6.31
N ASP A 170 12.06 -3.67 -7.53
CA ASP A 170 12.83 -2.96 -8.55
C ASP A 170 12.11 -1.68 -9.03
N ASP A 171 10.79 -1.66 -8.93
CA ASP A 171 9.94 -0.54 -9.34
C ASP A 171 9.73 0.51 -8.22
N LEU A 172 10.29 0.32 -7.03
CA LEU A 172 10.08 1.20 -5.87
C LEU A 172 10.38 2.68 -6.11
N PRO A 173 11.43 3.07 -6.89
CA PRO A 173 11.66 4.47 -7.21
C PRO A 173 10.45 5.12 -7.87
N ASP A 174 9.93 4.52 -8.93
CA ASP A 174 8.80 5.02 -9.71
C ASP A 174 7.49 4.98 -8.89
N PHE A 175 7.30 3.94 -8.08
CA PHE A 175 6.16 3.80 -7.18
C PHE A 175 6.08 4.93 -6.15
N VAL A 176 7.20 5.25 -5.48
CA VAL A 176 7.26 6.35 -4.52
C VAL A 176 7.06 7.70 -5.19
N ASP A 177 7.63 7.90 -6.38
CA ASP A 177 7.46 9.14 -7.14
C ASP A 177 6.00 9.34 -7.58
N ALA A 178 5.30 8.28 -7.99
CA ALA A 178 3.88 8.34 -8.32
C ALA A 178 3.01 8.69 -7.10
N ILE A 179 3.31 8.13 -5.93
CA ILE A 179 2.62 8.48 -4.67
C ILE A 179 2.84 9.95 -4.33
N ALA A 180 4.07 10.43 -4.40
CA ALA A 180 4.39 11.82 -4.09
C ALA A 180 3.71 12.80 -5.05
N ALA A 181 3.72 12.50 -6.34
CA ALA A 181 3.05 13.32 -7.35
C ALA A 181 1.53 13.43 -7.11
N GLU A 182 0.86 12.31 -6.75
CA GLU A 182 -0.57 12.32 -6.42
C GLU A 182 -0.86 13.20 -5.20
N LEU A 183 -0.02 13.13 -4.17
CA LEU A 183 -0.21 13.90 -2.93
C LEU A 183 0.07 15.39 -3.11
N SER A 184 1.07 15.76 -3.92
CA SER A 184 1.41 17.16 -4.20
C SER A 184 0.27 17.92 -4.92
N VAL A 185 -0.48 17.24 -5.80
CA VAL A 185 -1.63 17.84 -6.49
C VAL A 185 -2.80 18.11 -5.52
N ARG A 186 -2.96 17.28 -4.49
CA ARG A 186 -4.07 17.39 -3.53
C ARG A 186 -3.85 18.46 -2.46
N THR A 187 -2.60 18.87 -2.23
CA THR A 187 -2.23 19.90 -1.26
C THR A 187 -2.11 21.30 -1.85
N SER A 188 -2.23 21.43 -3.17
CA SER A 188 -2.20 22.69 -3.94
C SER A 188 -3.59 23.28 -4.11
#